data_f502210f307a73297e770a49032a7e71
#
_entry.id   f502210f307a73297e770a49032a7e71
#
_cell.length_a   1.000
_cell.length_b   1.000
_cell.length_c   1.000
_cell.angle_alpha   90.00
_cell.angle_beta   90.00
_cell.angle_gamma   90.00
#
_symmetry.space_group_name_H-M   'P 1'
#
loop_
_entity.id
_entity.type
_entity.pdbx_description
1 polymer ?
#
loop_
_entity_poly.entity_id
_entity_poly.type
_entity_poly.pdbx_seq_one_letter_code
_entity_poly.pdbx_strand_id
1 'polypeptide(L)'
;MGLSRYKVAPGVAVSDMDRARDFYEEKLGLSVGLDSGDNVQYRCGEGTMFHVYLSPEHAGNSTATLAGCAVDDIDRVVEELASNGVVFERYEEGPIITNEKGIATFERDAKVAYFKDPDGNTLSIAQAPRS
;
A
#
# COMPACT_ATOMS: atom_id res chain seq x y z
N MET A 1 -20.12 -15.69 -13.29
CA MET A 1 -19.49 -16.95 -13.64
C MET A 1 -17.97 -16.81 -13.54
N GLY A 2 -17.26 -17.89 -13.31
CA GLY A 2 -15.82 -17.84 -13.12
C GLY A 2 -15.47 -17.08 -11.86
N LEU A 3 -14.31 -16.39 -11.87
CA LEU A 3 -13.78 -15.68 -10.70
C LEU A 3 -14.46 -14.35 -10.41
N SER A 4 -15.32 -13.88 -11.31
CA SER A 4 -15.94 -12.56 -11.14
C SER A 4 -16.88 -12.46 -9.93
N ARG A 5 -17.28 -13.59 -9.36
CA ARG A 5 -18.13 -13.64 -8.18
C ARG A 5 -17.37 -13.73 -6.86
N TYR A 6 -16.07 -13.89 -6.93
CA TYR A 6 -15.27 -14.13 -5.75
C TYR A 6 -14.43 -12.91 -5.40
N LYS A 7 -14.17 -12.76 -4.12
CA LYS A 7 -13.34 -11.65 -3.64
C LYS A 7 -11.89 -11.82 -4.10
N VAL A 8 -11.26 -10.72 -4.46
CA VAL A 8 -9.85 -10.72 -4.84
C VAL A 8 -9.06 -10.09 -3.70
N ALA A 9 -7.92 -10.70 -3.39
CA ALA A 9 -7.03 -10.16 -2.38
C ALA A 9 -5.60 -10.19 -2.92
N PRO A 10 -4.91 -9.04 -2.97
CA PRO A 10 -3.50 -9.04 -3.33
C PRO A 10 -2.67 -9.70 -2.23
N GLY A 11 -1.54 -10.26 -2.63
CA GLY A 11 -0.61 -10.90 -1.70
C GLY A 11 0.74 -10.21 -1.74
N VAL A 12 1.30 -9.93 -0.58
CA VAL A 12 2.58 -9.24 -0.44
C VAL A 12 3.56 -10.16 0.26
N ALA A 13 4.64 -10.52 -0.43
CA ALA A 13 5.70 -11.38 0.12
C ALA A 13 6.64 -10.57 1.01
N VAL A 14 6.95 -11.08 2.19
CA VAL A 14 7.87 -10.44 3.12
C VAL A 14 8.91 -11.43 3.61
N SER A 15 10.05 -10.94 4.06
CA SER A 15 11.16 -11.78 4.52
C SER A 15 11.16 -11.98 6.05
N ASP A 16 10.42 -11.16 6.78
CA ASP A 16 10.41 -11.18 8.25
C ASP A 16 9.01 -10.76 8.71
N MET A 17 8.27 -11.69 9.29
CA MET A 17 6.88 -11.41 9.70
C MET A 17 6.79 -10.40 10.84
N ASP A 18 7.70 -10.43 11.81
CA ASP A 18 7.66 -9.48 12.92
C ASP A 18 7.85 -8.05 12.42
N ARG A 19 8.84 -7.86 11.55
CA ARG A 19 9.11 -6.54 10.96
C ARG A 19 7.96 -6.09 10.07
N ALA A 20 7.39 -7.00 9.28
CA ALA A 20 6.25 -6.68 8.42
C ALA A 20 5.03 -6.29 9.25
N ARG A 21 4.72 -7.04 10.30
CA ARG A 21 3.58 -6.74 11.16
C ARG A 21 3.71 -5.38 11.81
N ASP A 22 4.92 -5.04 12.26
CA ASP A 22 5.19 -3.73 12.84
C ASP A 22 4.85 -2.61 11.84
N PHE A 23 5.24 -2.79 10.59
CA PHE A 23 4.94 -1.81 9.54
C PHE A 23 3.45 -1.75 9.21
N TYR A 24 2.85 -2.89 8.90
CA TYR A 24 1.47 -2.92 8.43
C TYR A 24 0.45 -2.61 9.54
N GLU A 25 0.70 -3.07 10.75
CA GLU A 25 -0.24 -2.85 11.87
C GLU A 25 0.01 -1.53 12.56
N GLU A 26 1.26 -1.18 12.86
CA GLU A 26 1.57 0.02 13.62
C GLU A 26 1.68 1.28 12.74
N LYS A 27 2.42 1.19 11.64
CA LYS A 27 2.60 2.38 10.80
C LYS A 27 1.43 2.62 9.85
N LEU A 28 0.90 1.58 9.21
CA LEU A 28 -0.23 1.72 8.31
C LEU A 28 -1.58 1.64 9.02
N GLY A 29 -1.62 1.14 10.24
CA GLY A 29 -2.85 1.08 11.02
C GLY A 29 -3.86 0.04 10.53
N LEU A 30 -3.40 -1.03 9.89
CA LEU A 30 -4.29 -2.06 9.38
C LEU A 30 -4.75 -3.00 10.48
N SER A 31 -5.97 -3.50 10.32
CA SER A 31 -6.59 -4.41 11.29
C SER A 31 -6.41 -5.86 10.87
N VAL A 32 -5.98 -6.69 11.81
CA VAL A 32 -5.80 -8.12 11.56
C VAL A 32 -7.16 -8.80 11.41
N GLY A 33 -7.32 -9.52 10.32
CA GLY A 33 -8.48 -10.36 10.09
C GLY A 33 -8.19 -11.80 10.50
N LEU A 34 -7.37 -12.49 9.73
CA LEU A 34 -7.01 -13.87 10.00
C LEU A 34 -5.49 -13.96 10.12
N ASP A 35 -5.01 -14.59 11.18
CA ASP A 35 -3.58 -14.73 11.47
C ASP A 35 -3.23 -16.21 11.54
N SER A 36 -2.44 -16.67 10.57
CA SER A 36 -1.95 -18.06 10.51
C SER A 36 -0.45 -18.15 10.83
N GLY A 37 0.14 -17.11 11.41
CA GLY A 37 1.57 -17.05 11.70
C GLY A 37 2.39 -16.55 10.52
N ASP A 38 2.53 -17.37 9.50
CA ASP A 38 3.28 -17.01 8.29
C ASP A 38 2.43 -16.33 7.22
N ASN A 39 1.17 -16.10 7.51
CA ASN A 39 0.25 -15.41 6.61
C ASN A 39 -0.77 -14.66 7.46
N VAL A 40 -0.82 -13.35 7.27
CA VAL A 40 -1.78 -12.48 7.97
C VAL A 40 -2.66 -11.81 6.94
N GLN A 41 -3.97 -11.97 7.09
CA GLN A 41 -4.93 -11.25 6.27
C GLN A 41 -5.31 -9.97 6.99
N TYR A 42 -5.15 -8.84 6.31
CA TYR A 42 -5.52 -7.53 6.83
C TYR A 42 -6.84 -7.09 6.24
N ARG A 43 -7.75 -6.65 7.11
CA ARG A 43 -9.05 -6.12 6.68
C ARG A 43 -8.90 -4.65 6.30
N CYS A 44 -9.50 -4.31 5.17
CA CYS A 44 -9.51 -2.95 4.65
C CYS A 44 -10.95 -2.49 4.42
N GLY A 45 -11.13 -1.29 3.87
CA GLY A 45 -12.45 -0.71 3.72
C GLY A 45 -13.39 -1.53 2.85
N GLU A 46 -14.68 -1.49 3.19
CA GLU A 46 -15.76 -2.07 2.40
C GLU A 46 -15.62 -3.55 2.10
N GLY A 47 -15.08 -4.30 3.08
CA GLY A 47 -14.93 -5.75 2.93
C GLY A 47 -13.76 -6.17 2.08
N THR A 48 -12.89 -5.26 1.71
CA THR A 48 -11.68 -5.60 0.99
C THR A 48 -10.61 -6.09 1.96
N MET A 49 -9.60 -6.76 1.43
CA MET A 49 -8.50 -7.25 2.23
C MET A 49 -7.26 -7.47 1.37
N PHE A 50 -6.12 -7.57 2.00
CA PHE A 50 -4.93 -8.13 1.36
C PHE A 50 -4.17 -8.94 2.40
N HIS A 51 -3.28 -9.82 1.93
CA HIS A 51 -2.54 -10.63 2.87
C HIS A 51 -1.04 -10.45 2.70
N VAL A 52 -0.35 -10.57 3.83
CA VAL A 52 1.10 -10.49 3.91
C VAL A 52 1.58 -11.89 4.30
N TYR A 53 2.50 -12.45 3.54
CA TYR A 53 2.93 -13.83 3.77
C TYR A 53 4.46 -13.95 3.76
N LEU A 54 4.95 -14.88 4.52
CA LEU A 54 6.39 -15.11 4.64
C LEU A 54 6.91 -15.84 3.40
N SER A 55 7.74 -15.16 2.63
CA SER A 55 8.38 -15.73 1.45
C SER A 55 9.66 -14.93 1.16
N PRO A 56 10.76 -15.25 1.88
CA PRO A 56 12.00 -14.49 1.69
C PRO A 56 12.52 -14.49 0.26
N GLU A 57 12.25 -15.56 -0.48
CA GLU A 57 12.71 -15.67 -1.87
C GLU A 57 12.04 -14.66 -2.81
N HIS A 58 10.81 -14.24 -2.49
CA HIS A 58 10.04 -13.38 -3.37
C HIS A 58 9.89 -11.95 -2.84
N ALA A 59 10.26 -11.73 -1.59
CA ALA A 59 10.10 -10.41 -0.96
C ALA A 59 10.93 -9.35 -1.67
N GLY A 60 10.30 -8.23 -2.02
CA GLY A 60 10.97 -7.08 -2.60
C GLY A 60 11.49 -7.26 -4.01
N ASN A 61 11.11 -8.32 -4.70
CA ASN A 61 11.64 -8.62 -6.04
C ASN A 61 10.97 -7.84 -7.17
N SER A 62 9.86 -7.18 -6.91
CA SER A 62 9.14 -6.43 -7.94
C SER A 62 9.24 -4.93 -7.68
N THR A 63 9.42 -4.16 -8.74
CA THR A 63 9.35 -2.70 -8.66
C THR A 63 7.95 -2.19 -8.96
N ALA A 64 7.04 -3.07 -9.35
CA ALA A 64 5.65 -2.71 -9.63
C ALA A 64 4.88 -2.51 -8.33
N THR A 65 3.82 -1.69 -8.40
CA THR A 65 2.90 -1.53 -7.27
C THR A 65 2.15 -2.84 -7.04
N LEU A 66 2.22 -3.37 -5.83
CA LEU A 66 1.58 -4.63 -5.47
C LEU A 66 0.16 -4.46 -4.96
N ALA A 67 -0.11 -3.37 -4.27
CA ALA A 67 -1.42 -3.08 -3.73
C ALA A 67 -1.58 -1.57 -3.59
N GLY A 68 -2.81 -1.08 -3.71
CA GLY A 68 -3.10 0.32 -3.57
C GLY A 68 -4.43 0.53 -2.87
N CYS A 69 -4.50 1.59 -2.08
CA CYS A 69 -5.72 1.98 -1.39
C CYS A 69 -6.29 3.24 -2.05
N ALA A 70 -7.61 3.26 -2.26
CA ALA A 70 -8.32 4.43 -2.74
C ALA A 70 -8.71 5.29 -1.54
N VAL A 71 -8.37 6.57 -1.58
CA VAL A 71 -8.63 7.49 -0.47
C VAL A 71 -9.39 8.73 -0.97
N ASP A 72 -10.09 9.41 -0.05
CA ASP A 72 -10.86 10.60 -0.38
C ASP A 72 -10.00 11.86 -0.40
N ASP A 73 -9.09 11.97 0.57
CA ASP A 73 -8.26 13.15 0.79
C ASP A 73 -6.83 12.69 0.98
N ILE A 74 -6.10 12.62 -0.13
CA ILE A 74 -4.74 12.07 -0.12
C ILE A 74 -3.77 12.93 0.69
N ASP A 75 -3.95 14.25 0.70
CA ASP A 75 -3.07 15.13 1.47
C ASP A 75 -3.13 14.78 2.96
N ARG A 76 -4.34 14.58 3.49
CA ARG A 76 -4.52 14.21 4.88
C ARG A 76 -3.94 12.83 5.18
N VAL A 77 -4.18 11.86 4.29
CA VAL A 77 -3.70 10.49 4.50
C VAL A 77 -2.18 10.43 4.46
N VAL A 78 -1.54 11.15 3.52
CA VAL A 78 -0.08 11.22 3.47
C VAL A 78 0.48 11.83 4.76
N GLU A 79 -0.11 12.90 5.26
CA GLU A 79 0.35 13.52 6.50
C GLU A 79 0.19 12.57 7.70
N GLU A 80 -0.92 11.86 7.76
CA GLU A 80 -1.18 10.91 8.84
C GLU A 80 -0.17 9.76 8.81
N LEU A 81 0.05 9.15 7.65
CA LEU A 81 0.99 8.05 7.51
C LEU A 81 2.43 8.51 7.74
N ALA A 82 2.79 9.70 7.25
CA ALA A 82 4.12 10.26 7.48
C ALA A 82 4.37 10.48 8.97
N SER A 83 3.35 10.90 9.72
CA SER A 83 3.48 11.08 11.17
C SER A 83 3.68 9.75 11.89
N ASN A 84 3.27 8.64 11.29
CA ASN A 84 3.49 7.31 11.81
C ASN A 84 4.81 6.69 11.35
N GLY A 85 5.60 7.43 10.58
CA GLY A 85 6.92 6.98 10.14
C GLY A 85 6.98 6.39 8.75
N VAL A 86 5.92 6.50 7.96
CA VAL A 86 5.94 6.07 6.56
C VAL A 86 6.68 7.12 5.72
N VAL A 87 7.64 6.69 4.90
CA VAL A 87 8.41 7.58 4.03
C VAL A 87 7.90 7.42 2.60
N PHE A 88 7.37 8.50 2.05
CA PHE A 88 6.86 8.47 0.68
C PHE A 88 7.98 8.68 -0.33
N GLU A 89 7.88 7.98 -1.46
CA GLU A 89 8.82 8.11 -2.54
C GLU A 89 8.68 9.46 -3.22
N ARG A 90 9.79 9.99 -3.72
CA ARG A 90 9.80 11.24 -4.46
C ARG A 90 10.41 11.03 -5.82
N TYR A 91 9.74 11.56 -6.84
CA TYR A 91 10.19 11.48 -8.23
C TYR A 91 10.29 12.89 -8.80
N GLU A 92 11.46 13.25 -9.27
CA GLU A 92 11.73 14.60 -9.83
C GLU A 92 11.80 14.57 -11.35
N GLU A 93 11.95 13.38 -11.93
CA GLU A 93 12.07 13.19 -13.37
C GLU A 93 11.20 12.03 -13.83
N GLY A 94 10.93 11.99 -15.14
CA GLY A 94 10.17 10.91 -15.75
C GLY A 94 8.68 11.22 -15.86
N PRO A 95 7.85 10.22 -16.14
CA PRO A 95 6.42 10.43 -16.36
C PRO A 95 5.65 10.77 -15.09
N ILE A 96 6.22 10.49 -13.93
CA ILE A 96 5.58 10.78 -12.64
C ILE A 96 6.47 11.75 -11.88
N ILE A 97 5.91 12.92 -11.54
CA ILE A 97 6.63 13.94 -10.77
C ILE A 97 5.83 14.22 -9.52
N THR A 98 6.50 14.12 -8.37
CA THR A 98 5.86 14.32 -7.07
C THR A 98 6.22 15.68 -6.48
N ASN A 99 5.35 16.18 -5.61
CA ASN A 99 5.67 17.36 -4.80
C ASN A 99 6.53 16.94 -3.60
N GLU A 100 6.79 17.87 -2.68
CA GLU A 100 7.66 17.62 -1.51
C GLU A 100 7.07 16.59 -0.54
N LYS A 101 5.74 16.35 -0.60
CA LYS A 101 5.08 15.32 0.20
C LYS A 101 5.06 13.95 -0.46
N GLY A 102 5.55 13.86 -1.70
CA GLY A 102 5.51 12.62 -2.47
C GLY A 102 4.23 12.42 -3.26
N ILE A 103 3.43 13.47 -3.45
CA ILE A 103 2.15 13.37 -4.16
C ILE A 103 2.32 13.83 -5.60
N ALA A 104 1.93 12.98 -6.54
CA ALA A 104 1.86 13.32 -7.97
C ALA A 104 0.42 13.65 -8.32
N THR A 105 0.23 14.71 -9.11
CA THR A 105 -1.09 15.18 -9.52
C THR A 105 -1.24 15.01 -11.03
N PHE A 106 -2.36 14.46 -11.44
CA PHE A 106 -2.71 14.23 -12.83
C PHE A 106 -3.96 15.04 -13.20
N GLU A 107 -4.52 14.77 -14.37
CA GLU A 107 -5.69 15.49 -14.86
C GLU A 107 -6.87 15.35 -13.90
N ARG A 108 -7.69 16.41 -13.83
CA ARG A 108 -8.88 16.47 -12.98
C ARG A 108 -8.59 16.18 -11.51
N ASP A 109 -7.40 16.57 -11.08
CA ASP A 109 -6.99 16.44 -9.68
C ASP A 109 -6.90 15.01 -9.17
N ALA A 110 -6.69 14.05 -10.09
CA ALA A 110 -6.32 12.69 -9.68
C ALA A 110 -4.93 12.73 -9.08
N LYS A 111 -4.73 12.05 -7.95
CA LYS A 111 -3.46 12.10 -7.23
C LYS A 111 -3.05 10.72 -6.78
N VAL A 112 -1.74 10.50 -6.71
CA VAL A 112 -1.19 9.23 -6.24
C VAL A 112 0.09 9.48 -5.45
N ALA A 113 0.33 8.64 -4.45
CA ALA A 113 1.58 8.64 -3.70
C ALA A 113 2.04 7.20 -3.51
N TYR A 114 3.35 7.00 -3.53
CA TYR A 114 3.96 5.67 -3.42
C TYR A 114 4.85 5.58 -2.19
N PHE A 115 4.87 4.42 -1.58
CA PHE A 115 5.78 4.15 -0.47
C PHE A 115 6.20 2.69 -0.50
N LYS A 116 7.25 2.36 0.24
CA LYS A 116 7.76 0.99 0.30
C LYS A 116 7.64 0.43 1.69
N ASP A 117 7.36 -0.88 1.76
CA ASP A 117 7.42 -1.59 3.02
C ASP A 117 8.89 -1.92 3.35
N PRO A 118 9.18 -2.57 4.52
CA PRO A 118 10.56 -2.87 4.91
C PRO A 118 11.33 -3.74 3.93
N ASP A 119 10.66 -4.54 3.12
CA ASP A 119 11.32 -5.39 2.11
C ASP A 119 11.50 -4.69 0.76
N GLY A 120 11.01 -3.47 0.61
CA GLY A 120 11.07 -2.74 -0.65
C GLY A 120 9.89 -2.99 -1.57
N ASN A 121 8.83 -3.65 -1.09
CA ASN A 121 7.60 -3.79 -1.85
C ASN A 121 6.93 -2.44 -2.01
N THR A 122 6.50 -2.12 -3.22
CA THR A 122 5.86 -0.83 -3.51
C THR A 122 4.37 -0.90 -3.33
N LEU A 123 3.85 0.05 -2.57
CA LEU A 123 2.42 0.22 -2.29
C LEU A 123 2.03 1.64 -2.67
N SER A 124 0.75 1.87 -2.89
CA SER A 124 0.27 3.20 -3.26
C SER A 124 -1.00 3.58 -2.54
N ILE A 125 -1.23 4.89 -2.47
CA ILE A 125 -2.54 5.45 -2.15
C ILE A 125 -2.92 6.38 -3.29
N ALA A 126 -4.18 6.40 -3.66
CA ALA A 126 -4.64 7.16 -4.81
C ALA A 126 -5.99 7.82 -4.52
N GLN A 127 -6.14 9.02 -5.03
CA GLN A 127 -7.38 9.78 -4.99
C GLN A 127 -7.92 9.86 -6.40
N ALA A 128 -9.19 9.48 -6.58
CA ALA A 128 -9.82 9.46 -7.90
C ALA A 128 -9.92 10.87 -8.49
N PRO A 129 -9.99 10.97 -9.83
CA PRO A 129 -10.20 12.28 -10.47
C PRO A 129 -11.51 12.92 -10.02
N ARG A 130 -11.52 14.23 -9.97
CA ARG A 130 -12.75 14.98 -9.71
C ARG A 130 -13.52 15.13 -10.99
N SER A 131 -14.83 15.05 -10.90
CA SER A 131 -15.72 15.18 -12.05
C SER A 131 -16.05 16.64 -12.36
#